data_e6435e6a20126be84a0c6f2cd9d849ce
#
_entry.id   e6435e6a20126be84a0c6f2cd9d849ce
#
_cell.length_a   1.000
_cell.length_b   1.000
_cell.length_c   1.000
_cell.angle_alpha   90.00
_cell.angle_beta   90.00
_cell.angle_gamma   90.00
#
_symmetry.space_group_name_H-M   'P 1'
#
loop_
_entity.id
_entity.type
_entity.pdbx_description
1 polymer ?
#
loop_
_entity_poly.entity_id
_entity_poly.type
_entity_poly.pdbx_seq_one_letter_code
_entity_poly.pdbx_strand_id
1 'polypeptide(L)'
;MKYAVYTGTRNLYGGMTTAAKSLIANSSVDRVFFLIEDREFPEELPDLIETIDVSKQTIFPSWSINANTQFTYMAMIRVCYTKFLPAEVDKILQLDVDTICVDNVDAVWDTDLGDGWAAMVEEKLSRYKPYGPYYCNAGVTLLDLDKIRETHVDDKMIRFLNEQKAQYIDQDAMNKFTKIAPMELRFNECFVTGYTEEPAIVHYAGVKDWQTSTRCPRREYIKKYREMTWDEVLKNHEKKTRKK
;
A
#
# COMPACT_ATOMS: atom_id res chain seq x y z
N MET A 1 3.20 13.87 10.77
CA MET A 1 3.35 12.48 11.27
C MET A 1 3.54 11.54 10.09
N LYS A 2 4.14 10.36 10.29
CA LYS A 2 4.32 9.32 9.25
C LYS A 2 3.28 8.23 9.44
N TYR A 3 2.31 8.20 8.58
CA TYR A 3 1.24 7.20 8.58
C TYR A 3 1.42 6.20 7.45
N ALA A 4 1.08 4.93 7.69
CA ALA A 4 1.04 3.91 6.66
C ALA A 4 -0.28 3.14 6.70
N VAL A 5 -0.67 2.51 5.58
CA VAL A 5 -1.90 1.76 5.49
C VAL A 5 -1.71 0.48 4.67
N TYR A 6 -2.27 -0.59 5.17
CA TYR A 6 -2.45 -1.86 4.48
C TYR A 6 -3.94 -2.18 4.39
N THR A 7 -4.35 -2.79 3.29
CA THR A 7 -5.74 -3.18 3.06
C THR A 7 -5.78 -4.62 2.60
N GLY A 8 -6.54 -5.48 3.26
CA GLY A 8 -6.55 -6.90 2.89
C GLY A 8 -7.75 -7.67 3.42
N THR A 9 -8.10 -8.73 2.69
CA THR A 9 -9.06 -9.76 3.09
C THR A 9 -8.43 -10.73 4.09
N ARG A 10 -9.26 -11.51 4.80
CA ARG A 10 -8.83 -12.46 5.85
C ARG A 10 -7.66 -13.37 5.43
N ASN A 11 -7.68 -13.87 4.21
CA ASN A 11 -6.61 -14.72 3.69
C ASN A 11 -5.26 -14.01 3.47
N LEU A 12 -5.23 -12.67 3.55
CA LEU A 12 -4.04 -11.84 3.39
C LEU A 12 -3.47 -11.35 4.74
N TYR A 13 -4.15 -11.58 5.87
CA TYR A 13 -3.74 -11.04 7.17
C TYR A 13 -2.32 -11.47 7.59
N GLY A 14 -1.94 -12.73 7.36
CA GLY A 14 -0.55 -13.16 7.61
C GLY A 14 0.48 -12.41 6.74
N GLY A 15 0.11 -12.04 5.51
CA GLY A 15 0.91 -11.16 4.65
C GLY A 15 0.99 -9.74 5.20
N MET A 16 -0.15 -9.17 5.61
CA MET A 16 -0.21 -7.84 6.24
C MET A 16 0.69 -7.77 7.46
N THR A 17 0.62 -8.78 8.36
CA THR A 17 1.49 -8.85 9.55
C THR A 17 2.97 -8.87 9.17
N THR A 18 3.35 -9.71 8.19
CA THR A 18 4.75 -9.82 7.75
C THR A 18 5.25 -8.51 7.13
N ALA A 19 4.44 -7.90 6.25
CA ALA A 19 4.75 -6.63 5.61
C ALA A 19 4.87 -5.49 6.63
N ALA A 20 3.92 -5.37 7.55
CA ALA A 20 3.94 -4.35 8.60
C ALA A 20 5.13 -4.50 9.55
N LYS A 21 5.50 -5.72 9.94
CA LYS A 21 6.72 -5.97 10.72
C LYS A 21 7.96 -5.43 10.00
N SER A 22 8.05 -5.64 8.69
CA SER A 22 9.17 -5.14 7.90
C SER A 22 9.19 -3.61 7.83
N LEU A 23 8.03 -2.98 7.65
CA LEU A 23 7.91 -1.52 7.62
C LEU A 23 8.31 -0.90 8.97
N ILE A 24 7.70 -1.36 10.05
CA ILE A 24 7.92 -0.82 11.40
C ILE A 24 9.39 -0.97 11.81
N ALA A 25 10.01 -2.12 11.53
CA ALA A 25 11.42 -2.36 11.84
C ALA A 25 12.40 -1.49 11.03
N ASN A 26 11.98 -0.96 9.86
CA ASN A 26 12.84 -0.20 8.94
C ASN A 26 12.42 1.26 8.75
N SER A 27 11.51 1.77 9.58
CA SER A 27 11.07 3.17 9.52
C SER A 27 10.86 3.76 10.90
N SER A 28 10.65 5.08 10.92
CA SER A 28 10.14 5.81 12.07
C SER A 28 8.65 6.15 11.88
N VAL A 29 7.85 5.21 11.34
CA VAL A 29 6.40 5.37 11.17
C VAL A 29 5.73 5.63 12.53
N ASP A 30 4.82 6.60 12.58
CA ASP A 30 4.14 6.98 13.82
C ASP A 30 2.90 6.12 14.08
N ARG A 31 2.20 5.67 13.00
CA ARG A 31 1.03 4.78 13.08
C ARG A 31 0.83 4.01 11.79
N VAL A 32 0.34 2.78 11.91
CA VAL A 32 -0.05 1.92 10.79
C VAL A 32 -1.52 1.59 10.91
N PHE A 33 -2.27 1.74 9.82
CA PHE A 33 -3.68 1.36 9.75
C PHE A 33 -3.84 0.05 8.97
N PHE A 34 -4.61 -0.87 9.55
CA PHE A 34 -5.06 -2.07 8.86
C PHE A 34 -6.54 -1.94 8.54
N LEU A 35 -6.89 -1.73 7.27
CA LEU A 35 -8.27 -1.82 6.81
C LEU A 35 -8.60 -3.27 6.54
N ILE A 36 -9.54 -3.82 7.29
CA ILE A 36 -9.87 -5.25 7.34
C ILE A 36 -11.36 -5.51 7.09
N GLU A 37 -11.70 -6.72 6.66
CA GLU A 37 -13.09 -7.14 6.40
C GLU A 37 -13.77 -7.82 7.59
N ASP A 38 -13.12 -7.82 8.75
CA ASP A 38 -13.57 -8.44 9.98
C ASP A 38 -13.64 -7.43 11.13
N ARG A 39 -14.42 -7.74 12.16
CA ARG A 39 -14.47 -6.91 13.37
C ARG A 39 -13.17 -6.90 14.15
N GLU A 40 -12.46 -8.02 14.13
CA GLU A 40 -11.25 -8.22 14.91
C GLU A 40 -10.17 -8.87 14.04
N PHE A 41 -8.95 -8.44 14.24
CA PHE A 41 -7.80 -9.08 13.65
C PHE A 41 -7.45 -10.36 14.44
N PRO A 42 -7.05 -11.45 13.79
CA PRO A 42 -6.88 -12.75 14.47
C PRO A 42 -5.66 -12.85 15.40
N GLU A 43 -4.78 -11.86 15.38
CA GLU A 43 -3.56 -11.80 16.18
C GLU A 43 -3.58 -10.54 17.05
N GLU A 44 -2.92 -10.60 18.21
CA GLU A 44 -2.66 -9.41 19.02
C GLU A 44 -1.64 -8.52 18.30
N LEU A 45 -2.02 -7.25 18.12
CA LEU A 45 -1.22 -6.26 17.41
C LEU A 45 -0.65 -5.23 18.40
N PRO A 46 0.53 -4.65 18.15
CA PRO A 46 1.05 -3.57 18.98
C PRO A 46 0.22 -2.30 18.84
N ASP A 47 0.24 -1.43 19.85
CA ASP A 47 -0.52 -0.15 19.90
C ASP A 47 -0.23 0.79 18.72
N LEU A 48 0.87 0.58 18.04
CA LEU A 48 1.24 1.30 16.82
C LEU A 48 0.35 0.96 15.62
N ILE A 49 -0.36 -0.18 15.67
CA ILE A 49 -1.25 -0.65 14.60
C ILE A 49 -2.71 -0.48 15.04
N GLU A 50 -3.47 0.25 14.25
CA GLU A 50 -4.90 0.43 14.42
C GLU A 50 -5.66 -0.33 13.35
N THR A 51 -6.68 -1.11 13.73
CA THR A 51 -7.53 -1.84 12.79
C THR A 51 -8.83 -1.09 12.53
N ILE A 52 -9.24 -1.03 11.26
CA ILE A 52 -10.50 -0.41 10.83
C ILE A 52 -11.32 -1.45 10.08
N ASP A 53 -12.47 -1.81 10.65
CA ASP A 53 -13.42 -2.73 9.99
C ASP A 53 -14.17 -1.99 8.87
N VAL A 54 -13.91 -2.39 7.63
CA VAL A 54 -14.59 -1.86 6.44
C VAL A 54 -15.63 -2.82 5.85
N SER A 55 -15.96 -3.91 6.55
CA SER A 55 -16.90 -4.95 6.07
C SER A 55 -18.29 -4.43 5.77
N LYS A 56 -18.72 -3.36 6.44
CA LYS A 56 -20.03 -2.74 6.28
C LYS A 56 -20.04 -1.55 5.31
N GLN A 57 -18.98 -1.36 4.53
CA GLN A 57 -18.94 -0.29 3.55
C GLN A 57 -20.05 -0.45 2.50
N THR A 58 -20.59 0.67 2.03
CA THR A 58 -21.61 0.73 0.98
C THR A 58 -21.14 1.49 -0.27
N ILE A 59 -19.89 1.92 -0.29
CA ILE A 59 -19.28 2.70 -1.38
C ILE A 59 -19.14 1.85 -2.64
N PHE A 60 -18.78 0.57 -2.46
CA PHE A 60 -18.65 -0.43 -3.52
C PHE A 60 -19.65 -1.56 -3.29
N PRO A 61 -20.90 -1.40 -3.75
CA PRO A 61 -21.94 -2.42 -3.59
C PRO A 61 -21.68 -3.63 -4.50
N SER A 62 -22.39 -4.72 -4.24
CA SER A 62 -22.24 -5.99 -4.97
C SER A 62 -22.53 -5.90 -6.48
N TRP A 63 -23.27 -4.88 -6.92
CA TRP A 63 -23.54 -4.62 -8.35
C TRP A 63 -22.39 -3.84 -9.03
N SER A 64 -21.41 -3.31 -8.29
CA SER A 64 -20.26 -2.65 -8.89
C SER A 64 -19.55 -3.58 -9.86
N ILE A 65 -19.25 -3.09 -11.06
CA ILE A 65 -18.70 -3.90 -12.16
C ILE A 65 -17.34 -4.54 -11.82
N ASN A 66 -16.62 -3.98 -10.85
CA ASN A 66 -15.31 -4.45 -10.40
C ASN A 66 -15.35 -5.22 -9.06
N ALA A 67 -16.50 -5.31 -8.38
CA ALA A 67 -16.59 -5.93 -7.05
C ALA A 67 -16.36 -7.45 -7.08
N ASN A 68 -16.66 -8.12 -8.20
CA ASN A 68 -16.60 -9.57 -8.35
C ASN A 68 -15.49 -10.01 -9.33
N THR A 69 -14.35 -9.36 -9.31
CA THR A 69 -13.18 -9.73 -10.11
C THR A 69 -12.23 -10.61 -9.28
N GLN A 70 -11.07 -10.95 -9.82
CA GLN A 70 -10.00 -11.59 -9.03
C GLN A 70 -9.49 -10.71 -7.87
N PHE A 71 -9.70 -9.41 -7.97
CA PHE A 71 -9.50 -8.45 -6.88
C PHE A 71 -10.84 -8.24 -6.19
N THR A 72 -10.83 -8.23 -4.85
CA THR A 72 -12.03 -7.97 -4.06
C THR A 72 -12.31 -6.46 -3.96
N TYR A 73 -13.46 -6.09 -3.36
CA TYR A 73 -13.74 -4.68 -3.05
C TYR A 73 -12.64 -4.04 -2.18
N MET A 74 -11.81 -4.83 -1.49
CA MET A 74 -10.67 -4.33 -0.71
C MET A 74 -9.63 -3.61 -1.57
N ALA A 75 -9.43 -4.04 -2.84
CA ALA A 75 -8.60 -3.27 -3.77
C ALA A 75 -9.28 -1.94 -4.15
N MET A 76 -10.63 -1.91 -4.23
CA MET A 76 -11.36 -0.68 -4.54
C MET A 76 -11.32 0.33 -3.38
N ILE A 77 -11.30 -0.14 -2.12
CA ILE A 77 -11.16 0.72 -0.91
C ILE A 77 -9.92 1.63 -0.99
N ARG A 78 -8.88 1.19 -1.67
CA ARG A 78 -7.59 1.90 -1.78
C ARG A 78 -7.68 3.27 -2.48
N VAL A 79 -8.75 3.54 -3.23
CA VAL A 79 -8.96 4.86 -3.85
C VAL A 79 -9.73 5.83 -2.97
N CYS A 80 -10.21 5.40 -1.79
CA CYS A 80 -11.09 6.22 -0.94
C CYS A 80 -10.75 6.14 0.56
N TYR A 81 -9.48 6.11 0.89
CA TYR A 81 -9.02 6.12 2.29
C TYR A 81 -9.56 7.31 3.11
N THR A 82 -9.86 8.43 2.46
CA THR A 82 -10.48 9.62 3.08
C THR A 82 -11.84 9.35 3.72
N LYS A 83 -12.52 8.27 3.30
CA LYS A 83 -13.83 7.87 3.83
C LYS A 83 -13.71 6.98 5.08
N PHE A 84 -12.51 6.50 5.41
CA PHE A 84 -12.28 5.53 6.50
C PHE A 84 -11.27 6.02 7.54
N LEU A 85 -10.24 6.74 7.10
CA LEU A 85 -9.19 7.22 7.98
C LEU A 85 -9.62 8.49 8.72
N PRO A 86 -9.12 8.69 9.96
CA PRO A 86 -9.36 9.90 10.72
C PRO A 86 -9.02 11.19 9.95
N ALA A 87 -9.76 12.27 10.23
CA ALA A 87 -9.61 13.52 9.48
C ALA A 87 -8.22 14.17 9.64
N GLU A 88 -7.56 13.92 10.76
CA GLU A 88 -6.22 14.42 11.07
C GLU A 88 -5.09 13.70 10.33
N VAL A 89 -5.39 12.61 9.64
CA VAL A 89 -4.41 11.91 8.80
C VAL A 89 -4.30 12.64 7.47
N ASP A 90 -3.22 13.38 7.29
CA ASP A 90 -2.95 14.26 6.15
C ASP A 90 -2.29 13.53 4.96
N LYS A 91 -1.32 12.67 5.26
CA LYS A 91 -0.52 11.96 4.26
C LYS A 91 -0.27 10.51 4.69
N ILE A 92 -0.41 9.56 3.77
CA ILE A 92 -0.20 8.14 4.06
C ILE A 92 0.73 7.49 3.03
N LEU A 93 1.52 6.53 3.49
CA LEU A 93 2.17 5.55 2.64
C LEU A 93 1.26 4.30 2.56
N GLN A 94 0.63 4.10 1.41
CA GLN A 94 -0.12 2.89 1.12
C GLN A 94 0.82 1.82 0.59
N LEU A 95 0.68 0.60 1.09
CA LEU A 95 1.49 -0.54 0.69
C LEU A 95 0.62 -1.77 0.41
N ASP A 96 1.00 -2.53 -0.61
CA ASP A 96 0.46 -3.85 -0.84
C ASP A 96 0.93 -4.82 0.24
N VAL A 97 0.11 -5.82 0.52
CA VAL A 97 0.39 -6.84 1.54
C VAL A 97 1.56 -7.77 1.18
N ASP A 98 1.98 -7.77 -0.08
CA ASP A 98 3.11 -8.52 -0.63
C ASP A 98 4.35 -7.63 -0.84
N THR A 99 4.52 -6.60 0.00
CA THR A 99 5.71 -5.75 0.07
C THR A 99 6.55 -6.08 1.30
N ILE A 100 7.88 -6.01 1.16
CA ILE A 100 8.84 -6.15 2.29
C ILE A 100 9.81 -4.98 2.28
N CYS A 101 9.85 -4.23 3.37
CA CYS A 101 10.87 -3.21 3.60
C CYS A 101 12.17 -3.89 4.01
N VAL A 102 13.22 -3.71 3.21
CA VAL A 102 14.52 -4.37 3.41
C VAL A 102 15.60 -3.41 3.90
N ASP A 103 15.35 -2.12 3.76
CA ASP A 103 16.21 -1.03 4.25
C ASP A 103 15.33 0.13 4.77
N ASN A 104 15.97 1.24 5.22
CA ASN A 104 15.29 2.43 5.70
C ASN A 104 14.39 3.05 4.62
N VAL A 105 13.11 3.22 4.95
CA VAL A 105 12.10 3.78 4.04
C VAL A 105 11.67 5.20 4.42
N ASP A 106 12.26 5.80 5.44
CA ASP A 106 11.83 7.10 5.97
C ASP A 106 11.76 8.22 4.92
N ALA A 107 12.66 8.21 3.94
CA ALA A 107 12.72 9.23 2.90
C ALA A 107 11.52 9.19 1.93
N VAL A 108 10.72 8.11 1.91
CA VAL A 108 9.55 8.02 1.04
C VAL A 108 8.49 9.08 1.37
N TRP A 109 8.35 9.42 2.68
CA TRP A 109 7.40 10.47 3.12
C TRP A 109 7.81 11.88 2.71
N ASP A 110 9.10 12.09 2.36
CA ASP A 110 9.64 13.37 1.91
C ASP A 110 9.53 13.55 0.38
N THR A 111 8.98 12.56 -0.34
CA THR A 111 8.76 12.65 -1.79
C THR A 111 7.87 13.84 -2.12
N ASP A 112 8.37 14.71 -3.02
CA ASP A 112 7.61 15.86 -3.50
C ASP A 112 6.48 15.41 -4.44
N LEU A 113 5.25 15.74 -4.08
CA LEU A 113 4.05 15.42 -4.87
C LEU A 113 3.75 16.47 -5.94
N GLY A 114 4.42 17.63 -5.93
CA GLY A 114 4.16 18.74 -6.84
C GLY A 114 2.67 19.11 -6.83
N ASP A 115 2.06 19.23 -8.03
CA ASP A 115 0.64 19.53 -8.20
C ASP A 115 -0.26 18.29 -8.02
N GLY A 116 0.33 17.09 -7.93
CA GLY A 116 -0.39 15.83 -7.78
C GLY A 116 -0.80 15.56 -6.32
N TRP A 117 -1.59 14.52 -6.14
CA TRP A 117 -1.97 14.01 -4.83
C TRP A 117 -1.42 12.60 -4.56
N ALA A 118 -0.63 12.04 -5.48
CA ALA A 118 0.02 10.74 -5.35
C ALA A 118 1.45 10.77 -5.90
N ALA A 119 2.34 9.98 -5.29
CA ALA A 119 3.61 9.60 -5.90
C ALA A 119 3.70 8.08 -6.00
N MET A 120 4.16 7.59 -7.15
CA MET A 120 4.28 6.17 -7.48
C MET A 120 5.50 5.91 -8.38
N VAL A 121 5.94 4.65 -8.44
CA VAL A 121 7.01 4.22 -9.35
C VAL A 121 6.43 3.81 -10.72
N GLU A 122 7.03 4.31 -11.81
CA GLU A 122 6.61 3.96 -13.16
C GLU A 122 6.84 2.47 -13.47
N GLU A 123 5.85 1.82 -14.12
CA GLU A 123 5.97 0.48 -14.70
C GLU A 123 6.74 0.52 -16.02
N LYS A 124 8.06 0.63 -15.97
CA LYS A 124 8.90 0.73 -17.17
C LYS A 124 8.86 -0.52 -18.05
N LEU A 125 8.68 -1.71 -17.45
CA LEU A 125 8.70 -3.00 -18.11
C LEU A 125 7.31 -3.50 -18.52
N SER A 126 6.24 -2.85 -18.07
CA SER A 126 4.87 -3.18 -18.44
C SER A 126 4.53 -2.69 -19.85
N ARG A 127 3.80 -3.53 -20.62
CA ARG A 127 3.19 -3.15 -21.90
C ARG A 127 1.78 -2.57 -21.74
N TYR A 128 1.18 -2.75 -20.59
CA TYR A 128 -0.15 -2.24 -20.27
C TYR A 128 -0.06 -0.79 -19.78
N LYS A 129 -0.46 0.16 -20.63
CA LYS A 129 -0.41 1.60 -20.34
C LYS A 129 -1.67 2.29 -20.88
N PRO A 130 -2.87 1.97 -20.35
CA PRO A 130 -4.15 2.41 -20.94
C PRO A 130 -4.38 3.92 -20.83
N TYR A 131 -3.69 4.61 -19.92
CA TYR A 131 -3.89 6.04 -19.63
C TYR A 131 -2.68 6.91 -20.00
N GLY A 132 -1.82 6.41 -20.89
CA GLY A 132 -0.69 7.15 -21.40
C GLY A 132 0.66 6.46 -21.18
N PRO A 133 1.74 7.03 -21.71
CA PRO A 133 3.07 6.40 -21.66
C PRO A 133 3.63 6.27 -20.25
N TYR A 134 3.23 7.18 -19.35
CA TYR A 134 3.64 7.18 -17.94
C TYR A 134 2.55 6.52 -17.09
N TYR A 135 2.68 5.21 -16.89
CA TYR A 135 1.76 4.40 -16.08
C TYR A 135 2.52 3.83 -14.88
N CYS A 136 1.98 4.00 -13.68
CA CYS A 136 2.67 3.71 -12.43
C CYS A 136 2.03 2.54 -11.69
N ASN A 137 2.87 1.81 -10.95
CA ASN A 137 2.45 0.71 -10.09
C ASN A 137 1.96 1.22 -8.74
N ALA A 138 0.78 0.77 -8.33
CA ALA A 138 0.12 1.21 -7.10
C ALA A 138 0.49 0.40 -5.85
N GLY A 139 1.40 -0.57 -5.95
CA GLY A 139 1.77 -1.42 -4.81
C GLY A 139 2.46 -0.67 -3.67
N VAL A 140 3.13 0.44 -3.99
CA VAL A 140 3.62 1.42 -3.02
C VAL A 140 3.25 2.81 -3.52
N THR A 141 2.43 3.52 -2.76
CA THR A 141 1.91 4.83 -3.14
C THR A 141 1.94 5.79 -1.96
N LEU A 142 2.56 6.94 -2.12
CA LEU A 142 2.42 8.04 -1.18
C LEU A 142 1.22 8.88 -1.59
N LEU A 143 0.26 9.10 -0.69
CA LEU A 143 -0.99 9.82 -0.94
C LEU A 143 -1.10 11.05 -0.03
N ASP A 144 -1.45 12.18 -0.60
CA ASP A 144 -1.85 13.41 0.11
C ASP A 144 -3.38 13.38 0.29
N LEU A 145 -3.83 13.01 1.48
CA LEU A 145 -5.26 12.87 1.77
C LEU A 145 -5.96 14.22 1.89
N ASP A 146 -5.26 15.28 2.26
CA ASP A 146 -5.84 16.62 2.32
C ASP A 146 -6.15 17.14 0.92
N LYS A 147 -5.23 17.01 -0.03
CA LYS A 147 -5.52 17.31 -1.44
C LYS A 147 -6.64 16.42 -2.01
N ILE A 148 -6.69 15.14 -1.65
CA ILE A 148 -7.79 14.25 -2.09
C ILE A 148 -9.13 14.75 -1.55
N ARG A 149 -9.21 15.13 -0.26
CA ARG A 149 -10.42 15.70 0.35
C ARG A 149 -10.83 17.01 -0.32
N GLU A 150 -9.87 17.91 -0.54
CA GLU A 150 -10.09 19.21 -1.17
C GLU A 150 -10.59 19.11 -2.61
N THR A 151 -10.03 18.19 -3.39
CA THR A 151 -10.33 18.04 -4.82
C THR A 151 -11.48 17.09 -5.11
N HIS A 152 -11.93 16.31 -4.12
CA HIS A 152 -12.92 15.24 -4.26
C HIS A 152 -12.60 14.26 -5.41
N VAL A 153 -11.32 14.01 -5.65
CA VAL A 153 -10.89 13.11 -6.74
C VAL A 153 -11.24 11.65 -6.43
N ASP A 154 -11.32 11.27 -5.17
CA ASP A 154 -11.80 9.96 -4.72
C ASP A 154 -13.24 9.69 -5.18
N ASP A 155 -14.14 10.68 -5.20
CA ASP A 155 -15.51 10.51 -5.72
C ASP A 155 -15.52 10.17 -7.21
N LYS A 156 -14.58 10.73 -8.00
CA LYS A 156 -14.42 10.39 -9.42
C LYS A 156 -13.90 8.97 -9.61
N MET A 157 -12.94 8.55 -8.78
CA MET A 157 -12.40 7.19 -8.81
C MET A 157 -13.44 6.16 -8.36
N ILE A 158 -14.21 6.45 -7.30
CA ILE A 158 -15.32 5.61 -6.84
C ILE A 158 -16.34 5.39 -7.95
N ARG A 159 -16.78 6.48 -8.61
CA ARG A 159 -17.73 6.38 -9.73
C ARG A 159 -17.16 5.55 -10.87
N PHE A 160 -15.91 5.79 -11.25
CA PHE A 160 -15.24 5.02 -12.29
C PHE A 160 -15.21 3.54 -11.97
N LEU A 161 -14.82 3.15 -10.75
CA LEU A 161 -14.75 1.76 -10.35
C LEU A 161 -16.11 1.09 -10.20
N ASN A 162 -17.16 1.83 -9.92
CA ASN A 162 -18.52 1.29 -9.89
C ASN A 162 -19.10 1.06 -11.30
N GLU A 163 -18.78 1.92 -12.28
CA GLU A 163 -19.47 1.99 -13.57
C GLU A 163 -18.63 1.48 -14.76
N GLN A 164 -17.29 1.47 -14.66
CA GLN A 164 -16.40 1.14 -15.75
C GLN A 164 -15.43 0.02 -15.35
N LYS A 165 -15.22 -0.92 -16.28
CA LYS A 165 -14.29 -2.02 -16.06
C LYS A 165 -12.84 -1.52 -16.01
N ALA A 166 -12.13 -1.92 -14.96
CA ALA A 166 -10.70 -1.70 -14.77
C ALA A 166 -9.97 -3.05 -14.71
N GLN A 167 -8.78 -3.14 -15.29
CA GLN A 167 -7.99 -4.35 -15.27
C GLN A 167 -7.21 -4.49 -13.95
N TYR A 168 -6.62 -3.38 -13.50
CA TYR A 168 -5.86 -3.29 -12.24
C TYR A 168 -6.52 -2.29 -11.28
N ILE A 169 -7.83 -2.41 -11.13
CA ILE A 169 -8.72 -1.75 -10.17
C ILE A 169 -8.25 -0.34 -9.75
N ASP A 170 -7.68 -0.23 -8.54
CA ASP A 170 -7.19 1.02 -7.93
C ASP A 170 -6.05 1.65 -8.72
N GLN A 171 -5.12 0.83 -9.23
CA GLN A 171 -4.01 1.31 -10.05
C GLN A 171 -4.51 2.02 -11.31
N ASP A 172 -5.51 1.46 -12.01
CA ASP A 172 -6.13 2.08 -13.18
C ASP A 172 -6.83 3.38 -12.82
N ALA A 173 -7.57 3.41 -11.71
CA ALA A 173 -8.26 4.60 -11.24
C ALA A 173 -7.27 5.73 -10.90
N MET A 174 -6.22 5.42 -10.14
CA MET A 174 -5.19 6.40 -9.79
C MET A 174 -4.48 6.94 -11.03
N ASN A 175 -4.04 6.08 -11.96
CA ASN A 175 -3.37 6.49 -13.19
C ASN A 175 -4.25 7.33 -14.13
N LYS A 176 -5.58 7.12 -14.06
CA LYS A 176 -6.53 7.86 -14.91
C LYS A 176 -6.84 9.27 -14.41
N PHE A 177 -6.91 9.45 -13.09
CA PHE A 177 -7.48 10.68 -12.50
C PHE A 177 -6.46 11.60 -11.87
N THR A 178 -5.17 11.22 -11.83
CA THR A 178 -4.15 12.09 -11.26
C THR A 178 -2.94 12.31 -12.16
N LYS A 179 -2.29 13.43 -11.93
CA LYS A 179 -0.91 13.65 -12.31
C LYS A 179 -0.05 13.06 -11.18
N ILE A 180 0.56 11.92 -11.46
CA ILE A 180 1.38 11.18 -10.50
C ILE A 180 2.78 11.79 -10.46
N ALA A 181 3.27 12.13 -9.28
CA ALA A 181 4.65 12.50 -9.06
C ALA A 181 5.57 11.26 -9.13
N PRO A 182 6.78 11.37 -9.64
CA PRO A 182 7.73 10.27 -9.66
C PRO A 182 8.21 9.91 -8.26
N MET A 183 8.18 8.61 -7.95
CA MET A 183 8.83 8.02 -6.77
C MET A 183 10.09 7.27 -7.21
N GLU A 184 11.13 7.26 -6.36
CA GLU A 184 12.36 6.52 -6.65
C GLU A 184 12.09 5.02 -6.75
N LEU A 185 12.72 4.34 -7.72
CA LEU A 185 12.57 2.90 -7.96
C LEU A 185 12.83 2.05 -6.70
N ARG A 186 13.75 2.47 -5.84
CA ARG A 186 14.08 1.74 -4.60
C ARG A 186 12.90 1.54 -3.66
N PHE A 187 11.85 2.34 -3.77
CA PHE A 187 10.65 2.24 -2.92
C PHE A 187 9.55 1.33 -3.49
N ASN A 188 9.73 0.79 -4.69
CA ASN A 188 8.80 -0.21 -5.25
C ASN A 188 9.52 -1.06 -6.30
N GLU A 189 10.55 -1.82 -5.87
CA GLU A 189 11.26 -2.75 -6.73
C GLU A 189 10.39 -3.98 -7.02
N CYS A 190 10.02 -4.19 -8.28
CA CYS A 190 9.32 -5.39 -8.72
C CYS A 190 9.54 -5.68 -10.22
N PHE A 191 8.99 -6.78 -10.71
CA PHE A 191 9.22 -7.21 -12.11
C PHE A 191 8.66 -6.25 -13.17
N VAL A 192 7.72 -5.36 -12.85
CA VAL A 192 7.16 -4.38 -13.80
C VAL A 192 7.79 -2.99 -13.67
N THR A 193 8.29 -2.62 -12.50
CA THR A 193 8.97 -1.34 -12.28
C THR A 193 10.47 -1.40 -12.61
N GLY A 194 11.09 -2.56 -12.37
CA GLY A 194 12.51 -2.81 -12.55
C GLY A 194 13.22 -3.17 -11.25
N TYR A 195 14.52 -3.37 -11.35
CA TYR A 195 15.38 -3.77 -10.23
C TYR A 195 16.45 -2.72 -9.95
N THR A 196 16.90 -2.65 -8.69
CA THR A 196 17.96 -1.77 -8.22
C THR A 196 18.92 -2.53 -7.30
N GLU A 197 20.16 -2.05 -7.17
CA GLU A 197 21.14 -2.64 -6.25
C GLU A 197 20.78 -2.36 -4.78
N GLU A 198 20.16 -1.21 -4.52
CA GLU A 198 19.82 -0.73 -3.17
C GLU A 198 18.31 -0.54 -2.98
N PRO A 199 17.49 -1.61 -3.01
CA PRO A 199 16.07 -1.49 -2.74
C PRO A 199 15.80 -1.15 -1.27
N ALA A 200 14.81 -0.31 -1.04
CA ALA A 200 14.25 -0.08 0.29
C ALA A 200 12.98 -0.89 0.51
N ILE A 201 12.15 -1.04 -0.55
CA ILE A 201 10.94 -1.85 -0.56
C ILE A 201 10.97 -2.79 -1.77
N VAL A 202 10.86 -4.08 -1.50
CA VAL A 202 10.68 -5.15 -2.50
C VAL A 202 9.22 -5.54 -2.55
N HIS A 203 8.62 -5.52 -3.74
CA HIS A 203 7.23 -5.83 -3.97
C HIS A 203 7.11 -7.12 -4.81
N TYR A 204 6.46 -8.14 -4.25
CA TYR A 204 6.31 -9.46 -4.87
C TYR A 204 5.07 -9.54 -5.76
N ALA A 205 4.78 -8.48 -6.49
CA ALA A 205 3.61 -8.30 -7.34
C ALA A 205 3.29 -9.54 -8.18
N GLY A 206 2.05 -10.04 -8.07
CA GLY A 206 1.56 -11.19 -8.84
C GLY A 206 2.06 -12.56 -8.39
N VAL A 207 2.87 -12.65 -7.33
CA VAL A 207 3.34 -13.94 -6.78
C VAL A 207 2.39 -14.38 -5.67
N LYS A 208 1.43 -15.26 -5.97
CA LYS A 208 0.36 -15.68 -5.04
C LYS A 208 0.88 -16.28 -3.72
N ASP A 209 1.95 -17.05 -3.79
CA ASP A 209 2.58 -17.75 -2.66
C ASP A 209 3.89 -17.07 -2.20
N TRP A 210 3.98 -15.75 -2.36
CA TRP A 210 5.21 -14.99 -2.13
C TRP A 210 5.85 -15.26 -0.75
N GLN A 211 5.06 -15.51 0.30
CA GLN A 211 5.57 -15.76 1.64
C GLN A 211 6.34 -17.09 1.78
N THR A 212 6.09 -18.05 0.91
CA THR A 212 6.66 -19.41 0.98
C THR A 212 7.44 -19.79 -0.27
N SER A 213 7.28 -19.05 -1.37
CA SER A 213 7.92 -19.34 -2.66
C SER A 213 9.45 -19.28 -2.55
N THR A 214 10.08 -20.32 -3.09
CA THR A 214 11.54 -20.36 -3.24
C THR A 214 12.05 -19.54 -4.42
N ARG A 215 11.15 -19.03 -5.26
CA ARG A 215 11.46 -18.26 -6.46
C ARG A 215 11.51 -16.76 -6.20
N CYS A 216 11.01 -16.29 -5.05
CA CYS A 216 11.05 -14.87 -4.69
C CYS A 216 12.50 -14.39 -4.51
N PRO A 217 12.89 -13.29 -5.13
CA PRO A 217 14.16 -12.66 -4.85
C PRO A 217 14.18 -12.20 -3.39
N ARG A 218 15.37 -12.18 -2.77
CA ARG A 218 15.54 -11.67 -1.39
C ARG A 218 14.61 -12.33 -0.36
N ARG A 219 14.26 -13.61 -0.56
CA ARG A 219 13.33 -14.38 0.30
C ARG A 219 13.77 -14.49 1.76
N GLU A 220 15.05 -14.28 2.05
CA GLU A 220 15.61 -14.22 3.39
C GLU A 220 14.97 -13.14 4.24
N TYR A 221 14.58 -12.00 3.63
CA TYR A 221 13.85 -10.93 4.32
C TYR A 221 12.42 -11.33 4.63
N ILE A 222 11.74 -12.04 3.71
CA ILE A 222 10.39 -12.56 3.96
C ILE A 222 10.42 -13.49 5.17
N LYS A 223 11.36 -14.45 5.19
CA LYS A 223 11.53 -15.37 6.30
C LYS A 223 11.82 -14.62 7.61
N LYS A 224 12.77 -13.68 7.57
CA LYS A 224 13.15 -12.86 8.73
C LYS A 224 11.94 -12.19 9.37
N TYR A 225 11.12 -11.44 8.60
CA TYR A 225 10.00 -10.67 9.17
C TYR A 225 8.79 -11.52 9.50
N ARG A 226 8.59 -12.66 8.83
CA ARG A 226 7.57 -13.63 9.21
C ARG A 226 7.85 -14.26 10.58
N GLU A 227 9.13 -14.56 10.87
CA GLU A 227 9.56 -15.23 12.11
C GLU A 227 9.83 -14.25 13.26
N MET A 228 10.07 -12.96 12.97
CA MET A 228 10.33 -11.91 13.96
C MET A 228 9.11 -11.70 14.87
N THR A 229 9.35 -11.59 16.18
CA THR A 229 8.30 -11.23 17.15
C THR A 229 8.00 -9.74 17.13
N TRP A 230 6.83 -9.33 17.63
CA TRP A 230 6.50 -7.91 17.75
C TRP A 230 7.46 -7.15 18.68
N ASP A 231 7.93 -7.76 19.76
CA ASP A 231 8.91 -7.14 20.67
C ASP A 231 10.23 -6.82 19.95
N GLU A 232 10.72 -7.73 19.10
CA GLU A 232 11.92 -7.50 18.28
C GLU A 232 11.71 -6.40 17.25
N VAL A 233 10.53 -6.35 16.64
CA VAL A 233 10.14 -5.29 15.69
C VAL A 233 10.13 -3.93 16.36
N LEU A 234 9.44 -3.81 17.51
CA LEU A 234 9.34 -2.55 18.27
C LEU A 234 10.70 -2.09 18.80
N LYS A 235 11.56 -3.00 19.25
CA LYS A 235 12.93 -2.67 19.63
C LYS A 235 13.77 -2.10 18.48
N ASN A 236 13.54 -2.56 17.25
CA ASN A 236 14.20 -1.99 16.06
C ASN A 236 13.61 -0.61 15.71
N HIS A 237 12.30 -0.46 15.80
CA HIS A 237 11.60 0.80 15.60
C HIS A 237 12.08 1.90 16.55
N GLU A 238 12.20 1.62 17.85
CA GLU A 238 12.73 2.57 18.83
C GLU A 238 14.13 3.09 18.48
N LYS A 239 15.01 2.24 17.92
CA LYS A 239 16.34 2.67 17.49
C LYS A 239 16.28 3.66 16.32
N LYS A 240 15.24 3.59 15.47
CA LYS A 240 15.03 4.51 14.36
C LYS A 240 14.45 5.85 14.86
N THR A 241 13.49 5.82 15.77
CA THR A 241 12.86 7.01 16.33
C THR A 241 13.78 7.85 17.22
N ARG A 242 14.72 7.22 17.95
CA ARG A 242 15.72 7.92 18.79
C ARG A 242 16.84 8.62 18.00
N LYS A 243 16.98 8.36 16.70
CA LYS A 243 18.01 8.96 15.85
C LYS A 243 17.54 10.25 15.14
N LYS A 244 16.30 10.65 15.36
CA LYS A 244 15.74 11.95 14.97
C LYS A 244 15.99 12.99 16.07
#